data_ff5a685c8bc4514bf5aabbfe4541dc58
#
_entry.id   ff5a685c8bc4514bf5aabbfe4541dc58
#
_cell.length_a   1.000
_cell.length_b   1.000
_cell.length_c   1.000
_cell.angle_alpha   90.00
_cell.angle_beta   90.00
_cell.angle_gamma   90.00
#
_symmetry.space_group_name_H-M   'P 1'
#
loop_
_entity.id
_entity.type
_entity.pdbx_description
1 polymer ?
#
loop_
_entity_poly.entity_id
_entity_poly.type
_entity_poly.pdbx_seq_one_letter_code
_entity_poly.pdbx_strand_id
1 'polypeptide(L)'
;MSVPFLACMVVAAQFYHLPPRALPSIQRVEAGHVGEVSHNTNGTDDLGLMQVNTIWVAPIARHTGWPEPQVRQRLIDDGCFNIAAAAAILRIQLNEAGGDLMRAIGYYHSHTPERGLAYQAKVLAAAGNLFRQ
;
A
#
# COMPACT_ATOMS: atom_id res chain seq x y z
N MET A 1 -10.63 -7.46 15.82
CA MET A 1 -9.58 -6.45 15.74
C MET A 1 -9.98 -5.38 14.74
N SER A 2 -9.72 -4.13 15.07
CA SER A 2 -10.10 -3.02 14.19
C SER A 2 -9.08 -2.83 13.08
N VAL A 3 -9.58 -2.33 11.95
CA VAL A 3 -8.75 -1.92 10.82
C VAL A 3 -8.65 -0.39 10.86
N PRO A 4 -7.44 0.19 10.95
CA PRO A 4 -7.30 1.64 11.02
C PRO A 4 -7.75 2.27 9.71
N PHE A 5 -8.46 3.39 9.81
CA PHE A 5 -8.90 4.17 8.64
C PHE A 5 -9.73 3.34 7.63
N LEU A 6 -10.57 2.43 8.13
CA LEU A 6 -11.34 1.54 7.26
C LEU A 6 -12.19 2.31 6.24
N ALA A 7 -12.81 3.42 6.66
CA ALA A 7 -13.62 4.22 5.74
C ALA A 7 -12.80 4.74 4.55
N CYS A 8 -11.57 5.19 4.77
CA CYS A 8 -10.68 5.63 3.70
C CYS A 8 -10.31 4.46 2.77
N MET A 9 -10.11 3.26 3.33
CA MET A 9 -9.82 2.07 2.54
C MET A 9 -11.00 1.68 1.65
N VAL A 10 -12.22 1.76 2.17
CA VAL A 10 -13.43 1.46 1.40
C VAL A 10 -13.57 2.43 0.22
N VAL A 11 -13.41 3.72 0.46
CA VAL A 11 -13.50 4.75 -0.59
C VAL A 11 -12.40 4.55 -1.63
N ALA A 12 -11.16 4.33 -1.20
CA ALA A 12 -10.04 4.13 -2.11
C ALA A 12 -10.21 2.86 -2.97
N ALA A 13 -10.68 1.78 -2.36
CA ALA A 13 -10.94 0.53 -3.08
C ALA A 13 -12.02 0.73 -4.15
N GLN A 14 -13.10 1.45 -3.84
CA GLN A 14 -14.14 1.75 -4.80
C GLN A 14 -13.60 2.62 -5.95
N PHE A 15 -12.85 3.66 -5.62
CA PHE A 15 -12.31 4.58 -6.62
C PHE A 15 -11.37 3.88 -7.60
N TYR A 16 -10.50 3.02 -7.10
CA TYR A 16 -9.49 2.33 -7.92
C TYR A 16 -9.92 0.93 -8.37
N HIS A 17 -11.18 0.54 -8.13
CA HIS A 17 -11.72 -0.76 -8.51
C HIS A 17 -10.89 -1.92 -7.96
N LEU A 18 -10.62 -1.89 -6.67
CA LEU A 18 -9.90 -2.94 -5.95
C LEU A 18 -10.87 -3.76 -5.10
N PRO A 19 -10.59 -5.05 -4.89
CA PRO A 19 -11.37 -5.85 -3.94
C PRO A 19 -11.30 -5.23 -2.54
N PRO A 20 -12.42 -5.21 -1.79
CA PRO A 20 -12.47 -4.49 -0.50
C PRO A 20 -11.52 -5.06 0.56
N ARG A 21 -11.10 -6.31 0.42
CA ARG A 21 -10.20 -6.96 1.39
C ARG A 21 -8.72 -6.65 1.17
N ALA A 22 -8.34 -6.12 -0.01
CA ALA A 22 -6.94 -5.97 -0.39
C ALA A 22 -6.19 -4.99 0.52
N LEU A 23 -6.67 -3.76 0.63
CA LEU A 23 -5.98 -2.73 1.42
C LEU A 23 -5.89 -3.07 2.91
N PRO A 24 -6.97 -3.53 3.57
CA PRO A 24 -6.87 -3.93 4.97
C PRO A 24 -5.86 -5.05 5.20
N SER A 25 -5.80 -6.02 4.30
CA SER A 25 -4.88 -7.15 4.43
C SER A 25 -3.43 -6.74 4.25
N ILE A 26 -3.16 -5.87 3.27
CA ILE A 26 -1.82 -5.30 3.05
C ILE A 26 -1.38 -4.48 4.27
N GLN A 27 -2.26 -3.62 4.78
CA GLN A 27 -1.93 -2.80 5.95
C GLN A 27 -1.59 -3.69 7.16
N ARG A 28 -2.32 -4.78 7.36
CA ARG A 28 -2.03 -5.70 8.46
C ARG A 28 -0.63 -6.30 8.33
N VAL A 29 -0.21 -6.66 7.13
CA VAL A 29 1.13 -7.23 6.88
C VAL A 29 2.20 -6.16 7.04
N GLU A 30 1.99 -4.97 6.49
CA GLU A 30 2.95 -3.86 6.61
C GLU A 30 3.03 -3.35 8.04
N ALA A 31 1.94 -3.38 8.77
CA ALA A 31 1.84 -2.97 10.17
C ALA A 31 2.35 -1.55 10.42
N GLY A 32 2.22 -0.66 9.44
CA GLY A 32 2.64 0.72 9.55
C GLY A 32 1.70 1.55 10.39
N HIS A 33 2.18 2.70 10.82
CA HIS A 33 1.43 3.68 11.60
C HIS A 33 1.59 5.06 11.00
N VAL A 34 0.60 5.92 11.24
CA VAL A 34 0.73 7.35 10.94
C VAL A 34 1.96 7.89 11.69
N GLY A 35 2.81 8.62 10.97
CA GLY A 35 4.04 9.18 11.52
C GLY A 35 5.28 8.29 11.40
N GLU A 36 5.11 7.03 10.99
CA GLU A 36 6.23 6.09 10.91
C GLU A 36 7.06 6.28 9.65
N VAL A 37 8.38 6.23 9.81
CA VAL A 37 9.34 6.16 8.69
C VAL A 37 10.25 4.97 8.96
N SER A 38 10.25 4.00 8.06
CA SER A 38 11.10 2.80 8.17
C SER A 38 12.22 2.90 7.12
N HIS A 39 13.46 2.80 7.56
CA HIS A 39 14.61 2.91 6.67
C HIS A 39 14.98 1.57 6.05
N ASN A 40 15.20 1.54 4.75
CA ASN A 40 15.64 0.36 4.02
C ASN A 40 17.14 0.41 3.74
N THR A 41 17.76 -0.75 3.55
CA THR A 41 19.20 -0.83 3.30
C THR A 41 19.61 -0.27 1.94
N ASN A 42 18.65 -0.12 1.01
CA ASN A 42 18.91 0.42 -0.34
C ASN A 42 18.83 1.95 -0.43
N GLY A 43 18.70 2.64 0.71
CA GLY A 43 18.61 4.11 0.75
C GLY A 43 17.20 4.66 0.59
N THR A 44 16.19 3.81 0.40
CA THR A 44 14.79 4.24 0.39
C THR A 44 14.18 4.13 1.77
N ASP A 45 13.05 4.81 1.96
CA ASP A 45 12.24 4.72 3.18
C ASP A 45 10.85 4.21 2.82
N ASP A 46 10.22 3.54 3.78
CA ASP A 46 8.80 3.19 3.71
C ASP A 46 8.03 4.11 4.67
N LEU A 47 6.97 4.73 4.16
CA LEU A 47 6.31 5.85 4.83
C LEU A 47 4.90 5.51 5.29
N GLY A 48 4.65 5.76 6.56
CA GLY A 48 3.31 5.83 7.13
C GLY A 48 2.55 4.51 7.18
N LEU A 49 1.23 4.64 7.19
CA LEU A 49 0.29 3.56 7.50
C LEU A 49 0.43 2.33 6.60
N MET A 50 0.56 2.52 5.29
CA MET A 50 0.66 1.44 4.31
C MET A 50 2.11 1.17 3.88
N GLN A 51 3.07 1.82 4.53
CA GLN A 51 4.50 1.68 4.22
C GLN A 51 4.81 1.93 2.74
N VAL A 52 4.33 3.07 2.24
CA VAL A 52 4.57 3.50 0.86
C VAL A 52 6.03 3.90 0.68
N ASN A 53 6.72 3.27 -0.27
CA ASN A 53 8.13 3.51 -0.52
C ASN A 53 8.38 4.89 -1.15
N THR A 54 9.49 5.52 -0.79
CA THR A 54 9.86 6.86 -1.26
C THR A 54 10.07 6.95 -2.77
N ILE A 55 10.24 5.82 -3.48
CA ILE A 55 10.30 5.84 -4.95
C ILE A 55 9.02 6.40 -5.58
N TRP A 56 7.91 6.38 -4.87
CA TRP A 56 6.62 6.87 -5.35
C TRP A 56 6.41 8.36 -5.12
N VAL A 57 7.29 9.02 -4.36
CA VAL A 57 7.13 10.47 -4.03
C VAL A 57 7.15 11.31 -5.31
N ALA A 58 8.12 11.11 -6.18
CA ALA A 58 8.20 11.88 -7.42
C ALA A 58 7.01 11.63 -8.36
N PRO A 59 6.58 10.38 -8.62
CA PRO A 59 5.36 10.15 -9.41
C PRO A 59 4.11 10.80 -8.82
N ILE A 60 3.92 10.72 -7.50
CA ILE A 60 2.78 11.35 -6.83
C ILE A 60 2.85 12.87 -6.95
N ALA A 61 4.04 13.46 -6.78
CA ALA A 61 4.24 14.89 -6.93
C ALA A 61 3.86 15.36 -8.33
N ARG A 62 4.25 14.62 -9.36
CA ARG A 62 3.88 14.94 -10.74
C ARG A 62 2.37 14.86 -10.96
N HIS A 63 1.72 13.88 -10.35
CA HIS A 63 0.28 13.69 -10.50
C HIS A 63 -0.52 14.76 -9.77
N THR A 64 -0.11 15.12 -8.54
CA THR A 64 -0.82 16.09 -7.69
C THR A 64 -0.46 17.55 -8.00
N GLY A 65 0.71 17.78 -8.57
CA GLY A 65 1.27 19.13 -8.71
C GLY A 65 1.87 19.68 -7.43
N TRP A 66 1.98 18.87 -6.39
CA TRP A 66 2.57 19.28 -5.11
C TRP A 66 4.08 19.08 -5.09
N PRO A 67 4.82 19.91 -4.31
CA PRO A 67 6.25 19.69 -4.12
C PRO A 67 6.52 18.33 -3.47
N GLU A 68 7.64 17.69 -3.83
CA GLU A 68 8.00 16.39 -3.28
C GLU A 68 8.09 16.38 -1.74
N PRO A 69 8.68 17.39 -1.08
CA PRO A 69 8.69 17.41 0.38
C PRO A 69 7.30 17.39 1.01
N GLN A 70 6.33 18.05 0.39
CA GLN A 70 4.94 18.04 0.86
C GLN A 70 4.30 16.67 0.68
N VAL A 71 4.53 16.03 -0.46
CA VAL A 71 4.03 14.66 -0.72
C VAL A 71 4.61 13.70 0.31
N ARG A 72 5.92 13.77 0.55
CA ARG A 72 6.58 12.92 1.54
C ARG A 72 5.98 13.12 2.92
N GLN A 73 5.79 14.36 3.35
CA GLN A 73 5.23 14.66 4.66
C GLN A 73 3.80 14.15 4.80
N ARG A 74 2.99 14.28 3.75
CA ARG A 74 1.62 13.76 3.74
C ARG A 74 1.56 12.24 3.78
N LEU A 75 2.46 11.56 3.08
CA LEU A 75 2.55 10.10 3.16
C LEU A 75 2.87 9.64 4.58
N ILE A 76 3.66 10.41 5.32
CA ILE A 76 4.01 10.08 6.71
C ILE A 76 2.81 10.33 7.65
N ASP A 77 2.18 11.50 7.57
CA ASP A 77 1.30 12.01 8.62
C ASP A 77 -0.19 11.91 8.31
N ASP A 78 -0.58 11.71 7.06
CA ASP A 78 -1.98 11.67 6.65
C ASP A 78 -2.36 10.24 6.25
N GLY A 79 -3.08 9.55 7.15
CA GLY A 79 -3.45 8.15 6.92
C GLY A 79 -4.30 7.94 5.68
N CYS A 80 -5.29 8.81 5.43
CA CYS A 80 -6.16 8.68 4.26
C CYS A 80 -5.43 9.00 2.95
N PHE A 81 -4.53 9.98 2.96
CA PHE A 81 -3.68 10.24 1.79
C PHE A 81 -2.76 9.05 1.50
N ASN A 82 -2.15 8.49 2.53
CA ASN A 82 -1.30 7.31 2.42
C ASN A 82 -2.05 6.13 1.80
N ILE A 83 -3.28 5.88 2.26
CA ILE A 83 -4.14 4.82 1.74
C ILE A 83 -4.48 5.07 0.27
N ALA A 84 -4.83 6.30 -0.10
CA ALA A 84 -5.13 6.64 -1.48
C ALA A 84 -3.92 6.40 -2.39
N ALA A 85 -2.73 6.76 -1.93
CA ALA A 85 -1.48 6.49 -2.66
C ALA A 85 -1.24 4.99 -2.82
N ALA A 86 -1.38 4.23 -1.74
CA ALA A 86 -1.22 2.77 -1.78
C ALA A 86 -2.21 2.10 -2.74
N ALA A 87 -3.46 2.56 -2.74
CA ALA A 87 -4.49 2.06 -3.65
C ALA A 87 -4.15 2.36 -5.12
N ALA A 88 -3.69 3.57 -5.42
CA ALA A 88 -3.26 3.94 -6.76
C ALA A 88 -2.09 3.07 -7.22
N ILE A 89 -1.12 2.83 -6.35
CA ILE A 89 0.04 1.97 -6.62
C ILE A 89 -0.42 0.54 -6.91
N LEU A 90 -1.29 0.00 -6.08
CA LEU A 90 -1.81 -1.35 -6.28
C LEU A 90 -2.59 -1.46 -7.60
N ARG A 91 -3.35 -0.42 -7.98
CA ARG A 91 -4.03 -0.37 -9.28
C ARG A 91 -3.04 -0.45 -10.43
N ILE A 92 -1.94 0.31 -10.37
CA ILE A 92 -0.88 0.26 -11.37
C ILE A 92 -0.32 -1.16 -11.47
N GLN A 93 -0.05 -1.77 -10.34
CA GLN A 93 0.51 -3.13 -10.28
C GLN A 93 -0.48 -4.18 -10.76
N LEU A 94 -1.77 -3.99 -10.50
CA LEU A 94 -2.82 -4.87 -10.99
C LEU A 94 -2.90 -4.82 -12.53
N ASN A 95 -2.78 -3.63 -13.10
CA ASN A 95 -2.72 -3.47 -14.55
C ASN A 95 -1.47 -4.13 -15.13
N GLU A 96 -0.32 -3.95 -14.48
CA GLU A 96 0.94 -4.58 -14.86
C GLU A 96 0.85 -6.11 -14.81
N ALA A 97 0.14 -6.64 -13.82
CA ALA A 97 -0.07 -8.08 -13.65
C ALA A 97 -1.19 -8.66 -14.51
N GLY A 98 -1.75 -7.87 -15.43
CA GLY A 98 -2.82 -8.33 -16.32
C GLY A 98 -4.11 -8.69 -15.59
N GLY A 99 -4.39 -8.07 -14.46
CA GLY A 99 -5.57 -8.32 -13.64
C GLY A 99 -5.41 -9.41 -12.59
N ASP A 100 -4.23 -10.04 -12.49
CA ASP A 100 -3.95 -11.05 -11.47
C ASP A 100 -3.68 -10.37 -10.14
N LEU A 101 -4.66 -10.38 -9.24
CA LEU A 101 -4.60 -9.70 -7.95
C LEU A 101 -3.46 -10.20 -7.07
N MET A 102 -3.28 -11.51 -6.97
CA MET A 102 -2.23 -12.05 -6.10
C MET A 102 -0.84 -11.69 -6.61
N ARG A 103 -0.64 -11.68 -7.93
CA ARG A 103 0.61 -11.21 -8.53
C ARG A 103 0.83 -9.73 -8.25
N ALA A 104 -0.20 -8.90 -8.39
CA ALA A 104 -0.13 -7.46 -8.08
C ALA A 104 0.23 -7.22 -6.62
N ILE A 105 -0.35 -7.97 -5.70
CA ILE A 105 -0.02 -7.92 -4.27
C ILE A 105 1.46 -8.27 -4.05
N GLY A 106 1.95 -9.29 -4.72
CA GLY A 106 3.39 -9.62 -4.68
C GLY A 106 4.24 -8.45 -5.16
N TYR A 107 3.87 -7.81 -6.27
CA TYR A 107 4.57 -6.64 -6.81
C TYR A 107 4.56 -5.44 -5.85
N TYR A 108 3.52 -5.31 -5.05
CA TYR A 108 3.45 -4.24 -4.04
C TYR A 108 4.68 -4.28 -3.12
N HIS A 109 5.15 -5.46 -2.79
CA HIS A 109 6.34 -5.67 -1.98
C HIS A 109 7.61 -5.73 -2.84
N SER A 110 7.62 -6.56 -3.87
CA SER A 110 8.80 -6.78 -4.71
C SER A 110 8.45 -7.50 -6.00
N HIS A 111 9.15 -7.16 -7.09
CA HIS A 111 9.06 -7.90 -8.35
C HIS A 111 9.96 -9.15 -8.35
N THR A 112 10.81 -9.33 -7.33
CA THR A 112 11.59 -10.55 -7.16
C THR A 112 10.65 -11.71 -6.84
N PRO A 113 10.64 -12.82 -7.64
CA PRO A 113 9.62 -13.88 -7.48
C PRO A 113 9.52 -14.46 -6.08
N GLU A 114 10.62 -14.82 -5.45
CA GLU A 114 10.59 -15.41 -4.12
C GLU A 114 10.02 -14.46 -3.06
N ARG A 115 10.42 -13.19 -3.12
CA ARG A 115 9.94 -12.17 -2.18
C ARG A 115 8.46 -11.88 -2.40
N GLY A 116 8.04 -11.79 -3.67
CA GLY A 116 6.64 -11.58 -4.01
C GLY A 116 5.75 -12.71 -3.55
N LEU A 117 6.17 -13.96 -3.77
CA LEU A 117 5.41 -15.14 -3.34
C LEU A 117 5.30 -15.23 -1.81
N ALA A 118 6.39 -14.96 -1.09
CA ALA A 118 6.36 -14.94 0.37
C ALA A 118 5.41 -13.86 0.90
N TYR A 119 5.41 -12.69 0.28
CA TYR A 119 4.52 -11.59 0.64
C TYR A 119 3.06 -11.95 0.36
N GLN A 120 2.76 -12.56 -0.79
CA GLN A 120 1.41 -13.04 -1.13
C GLN A 120 0.87 -13.97 -0.05
N ALA A 121 1.70 -14.90 0.42
CA ALA A 121 1.30 -15.84 1.47
C ALA A 121 0.95 -15.12 2.77
N LYS A 122 1.74 -14.10 3.15
CA LYS A 122 1.47 -13.28 4.35
C LYS A 122 0.16 -12.51 4.23
N VAL A 123 -0.07 -11.90 3.07
CA VAL A 123 -1.30 -11.12 2.83
C VAL A 123 -2.52 -12.03 2.83
N LEU A 124 -2.41 -13.19 2.22
CA LEU A 124 -3.51 -14.16 2.20
C LEU A 124 -3.85 -14.65 3.61
N ALA A 125 -2.85 -14.93 4.43
CA ALA A 125 -3.06 -15.31 5.83
C ALA A 125 -3.71 -14.17 6.63
N ALA A 126 -3.26 -12.93 6.41
CA ALA A 126 -3.86 -11.75 7.06
C ALA A 126 -5.33 -11.59 6.67
N ALA A 127 -5.66 -11.77 5.40
CA ALA A 127 -7.05 -11.71 4.93
C ALA A 127 -7.91 -12.76 5.63
N GLY A 128 -7.41 -13.99 5.75
CA GLY A 128 -8.11 -15.05 6.46
C GLY A 128 -8.39 -14.71 7.92
N ASN A 129 -7.42 -14.09 8.60
CA ASN A 129 -7.59 -13.68 9.99
C ASN A 129 -8.54 -12.50 10.16
N LEU A 130 -8.45 -11.49 9.27
CA LEU A 130 -9.27 -10.29 9.37
C LEU A 130 -10.75 -10.55 9.04
N PHE A 131 -11.01 -11.44 8.09
CA PHE A 131 -12.35 -11.64 7.53
C PHE A 131 -12.93 -13.03 7.85
N ARG A 132 -12.36 -13.70 8.81
CA ARG A 132 -12.90 -14.97 9.33
C ARG A 132 -14.21 -14.71 10.07
N GLN A 133 -15.17 -15.54 9.78
CA GLN A 133 -16.45 -15.54 10.47
C GLN A 133 -16.48 -16.52 11.63
#